data_6213391175daac36fbddee05fccb149c
#
_entry.id   6213391175daac36fbddee05fccb149c
#
_cell.length_a   1.000
_cell.length_b   1.000
_cell.length_c   1.000
_cell.angle_alpha   90.00
_cell.angle_beta   90.00
_cell.angle_gamma   90.00
#
_symmetry.space_group_name_H-M   'P 1'
#
loop_
_entity.id
_entity.type
_entity.pdbx_description
1 polymer ?
#
loop_
_entity_poly.entity_id
_entity_poly.type
_entity_poly.pdbx_seq_one_letter_code
_entity_poly.pdbx_strand_id
1 'polypeptide(L)'
;LSPEGQEKLFLFLDQGRYRRIGETNRWRSAKVRFIFATTENLDEVLLDTFKRRIPIFVEIPSLDKRSVSERLSMIHNFYLNEAKEIGRDLIISRNVINSLISINGSGNIGLLKNIIISSCANAYRNNLESEVIEINIKDLPREFKNKTNIKNIFCYENMKICREKAEENSVQYL
;
A
#
# COMPACT_ATOMS: atom_id res chain seq x y z
N LEU A 1 22.39 1.90 -0.57
CA LEU A 1 23.68 1.22 -0.32
C LEU A 1 24.77 1.96 -1.09
N SER A 2 25.86 2.37 -0.40
CA SER A 2 27.04 2.92 -1.08
C SER A 2 27.71 1.86 -1.99
N PRO A 3 28.47 2.25 -3.02
CA PRO A 3 29.21 1.30 -3.86
C PRO A 3 30.04 0.32 -3.03
N GLU A 4 30.76 0.79 -2.04
CA GLU A 4 31.53 -0.06 -1.13
C GLU A 4 30.68 -1.05 -0.32
N GLY A 5 29.46 -0.63 0.07
CA GLY A 5 28.50 -1.51 0.74
C GLY A 5 27.98 -2.60 -0.19
N GLN A 6 27.77 -2.26 -1.48
CA GLN A 6 27.37 -3.21 -2.49
C GLN A 6 28.50 -4.24 -2.76
N GLU A 7 29.75 -3.82 -2.82
CA GLU A 7 30.90 -4.73 -2.99
C GLU A 7 31.05 -5.72 -1.83
N LYS A 8 30.90 -5.26 -0.59
CA LYS A 8 30.94 -6.15 0.58
C LYS A 8 29.79 -7.15 0.59
N LEU A 9 28.59 -6.70 0.21
CA LEU A 9 27.42 -7.57 0.13
C LEU A 9 27.52 -8.53 -1.04
N PHE A 10 28.11 -8.10 -2.16
CA PHE A 10 28.41 -8.96 -3.32
C PHE A 10 29.23 -10.17 -2.91
N LEU A 11 30.31 -9.98 -2.15
CA LEU A 11 31.16 -11.07 -1.67
C LEU A 11 30.37 -12.09 -0.86
N PHE A 12 29.45 -11.60 -0.04
CA PHE A 12 28.59 -12.47 0.74
C PHE A 12 27.56 -13.23 -0.11
N LEU A 13 26.93 -12.56 -1.09
CA LEU A 13 26.00 -13.20 -2.04
C LEU A 13 26.67 -14.26 -2.90
N ASP A 14 27.93 -14.03 -3.29
CA ASP A 14 28.70 -14.93 -4.15
C ASP A 14 29.25 -16.15 -3.40
N GLN A 15 29.82 -15.93 -2.21
CA GLN A 15 30.58 -16.96 -1.47
C GLN A 15 29.89 -17.43 -0.17
N GLY A 16 28.84 -16.77 0.26
CA GLY A 16 28.20 -17.05 1.56
C GLY A 16 29.10 -16.74 2.78
N ARG A 17 30.14 -15.92 2.57
CA ARG A 17 31.17 -15.63 3.59
C ARG A 17 31.13 -14.16 4.00
N TYR A 18 31.35 -13.91 5.28
CA TYR A 18 31.42 -12.56 5.82
C TYR A 18 32.43 -12.46 6.97
N ARG A 19 32.79 -11.23 7.32
CA ARG A 19 33.59 -10.93 8.51
C ARG A 19 32.80 -9.97 9.42
N ARG A 20 32.97 -10.11 10.70
CA ARG A 20 32.47 -9.09 11.63
C ARG A 20 33.32 -7.83 11.54
N ILE A 21 32.74 -6.71 11.85
CA ILE A 21 33.44 -5.42 11.92
C ILE A 21 34.52 -5.55 12.99
N GLY A 22 35.80 -5.22 12.62
CA GLY A 22 36.94 -5.36 13.49
C GLY A 22 37.66 -6.73 13.44
N GLU A 23 37.08 -7.75 12.79
CA GLU A 23 37.78 -9.04 12.59
C GLU A 23 38.52 -9.04 11.24
N THR A 24 39.87 -9.13 11.29
CA THR A 24 40.67 -9.17 10.06
C THR A 24 40.93 -10.60 9.54
N ASN A 25 41.04 -11.58 10.42
CA ASN A 25 41.60 -12.90 10.10
C ASN A 25 40.55 -14.06 10.14
N ARG A 26 39.31 -13.81 10.53
CA ARG A 26 38.34 -14.87 10.71
C ARG A 26 37.17 -14.73 9.76
N TRP A 27 37.08 -15.63 8.77
CA TRP A 27 35.92 -15.77 7.92
C TRP A 27 34.82 -16.60 8.59
N ARG A 28 33.59 -16.18 8.41
CA ARG A 28 32.39 -16.88 8.85
C ARG A 28 31.52 -17.16 7.62
N SER A 29 30.73 -18.19 7.66
CA SER A 29 29.77 -18.53 6.60
C SER A 29 28.36 -18.51 7.15
N ALA A 30 27.41 -18.12 6.31
CA ALA A 30 25.97 -18.23 6.58
C ALA A 30 25.22 -18.51 5.28
N LYS A 31 24.12 -19.25 5.38
CA LYS A 31 23.19 -19.47 4.28
C LYS A 31 21.90 -18.70 4.56
N VAL A 32 21.69 -17.61 3.86
CA VAL A 32 20.53 -16.73 4.04
C VAL A 32 19.86 -16.44 2.71
N ARG A 33 18.59 -16.06 2.76
CA ARG A 33 17.86 -15.50 1.61
C ARG A 33 17.79 -13.99 1.78
N PHE A 34 17.97 -13.26 0.67
CA PHE A 34 17.88 -11.81 0.66
C PHE A 34 16.64 -11.37 -0.10
N ILE A 35 15.97 -10.38 0.45
CA ILE A 35 14.93 -9.61 -0.20
C ILE A 35 15.35 -8.15 -0.09
N PHE A 36 15.52 -7.50 -1.24
CA PHE A 36 15.88 -6.09 -1.31
C PHE A 36 14.65 -5.30 -1.75
N ALA A 37 14.48 -4.11 -1.20
CA ALA A 37 13.44 -3.17 -1.63
C ALA A 37 14.05 -1.78 -1.79
N THR A 38 13.65 -1.10 -2.85
CA THR A 38 14.07 0.28 -3.14
C THR A 38 12.97 0.99 -3.93
N THR A 39 12.94 2.31 -3.83
CA THR A 39 12.14 3.20 -4.68
C THR A 39 12.94 3.80 -5.83
N GLU A 40 14.25 3.58 -5.83
CA GLU A 40 15.17 4.13 -6.81
C GLU A 40 15.21 3.28 -8.09
N ASN A 41 15.62 3.91 -9.19
CA ASN A 41 15.88 3.22 -10.44
C ASN A 41 17.10 2.28 -10.27
N LEU A 42 16.86 0.98 -10.44
CA LEU A 42 17.90 -0.05 -10.24
C LEU A 42 19.09 0.12 -11.18
N ASP A 43 18.88 0.66 -12.39
CA ASP A 43 19.93 0.84 -13.38
C ASP A 43 20.90 1.97 -13.01
N GLU A 44 20.42 2.93 -12.24
CA GLU A 44 21.24 4.07 -11.78
C GLU A 44 21.95 3.80 -10.46
N VAL A 45 21.39 2.94 -9.61
CA VAL A 45 21.83 2.79 -8.20
C VAL A 45 22.64 1.53 -7.96
N LEU A 46 22.40 0.46 -8.74
CA LEU A 46 23.07 -0.82 -8.54
C LEU A 46 24.22 -1.02 -9.52
N LEU A 47 25.36 -1.46 -8.98
CA LEU A 47 26.48 -1.94 -9.79
C LEU A 47 26.06 -3.17 -10.61
N ASP A 48 26.51 -3.26 -11.84
CA ASP A 48 26.19 -4.39 -12.74
C ASP A 48 26.64 -5.73 -12.17
N THR A 49 27.75 -5.75 -11.46
CA THR A 49 28.24 -6.93 -10.73
C THR A 49 27.25 -7.39 -9.67
N PHE A 50 26.61 -6.45 -8.99
CA PHE A 50 25.61 -6.74 -7.95
C PHE A 50 24.29 -7.19 -8.57
N LYS A 51 23.81 -6.55 -9.64
CA LYS A 51 22.61 -6.95 -10.38
C LYS A 51 22.65 -8.42 -10.83
N ARG A 52 23.81 -8.88 -11.32
CA ARG A 52 23.98 -10.27 -11.78
C ARG A 52 23.78 -11.33 -10.69
N ARG A 53 23.81 -10.94 -9.41
CA ARG A 53 23.61 -11.84 -8.27
C ARG A 53 22.19 -11.82 -7.74
N ILE A 54 21.33 -10.95 -8.26
CA ILE A 54 19.91 -10.88 -7.93
C ILE A 54 19.14 -11.44 -9.15
N PRO A 55 18.68 -12.69 -9.10
CA PRO A 55 18.10 -13.34 -10.28
C PRO A 55 16.66 -12.92 -10.57
N ILE A 56 15.98 -12.32 -9.58
CA ILE A 56 14.54 -11.97 -9.68
C ILE A 56 14.36 -10.51 -9.31
N PHE A 57 13.80 -9.75 -10.24
CA PHE A 57 13.37 -8.37 -10.04
C PHE A 57 11.85 -8.30 -10.18
N VAL A 58 11.20 -7.64 -9.25
CA VAL A 58 9.75 -7.43 -9.27
C VAL A 58 9.49 -5.93 -9.15
N GLU A 59 8.92 -5.34 -10.19
CA GLU A 59 8.45 -3.96 -10.15
C GLU A 59 7.01 -3.95 -9.60
N ILE A 60 6.80 -3.20 -8.53
CA ILE A 60 5.47 -2.97 -7.97
C ILE A 60 4.93 -1.69 -8.60
N PRO A 61 3.86 -1.77 -9.42
CA PRO A 61 3.34 -0.60 -10.10
C PRO A 61 2.77 0.42 -9.10
N SER A 62 3.00 1.69 -9.40
CA SER A 62 2.39 2.81 -8.67
C SER A 62 0.87 2.80 -8.80
N LEU A 63 0.17 3.52 -7.92
CA LEU A 63 -1.30 3.52 -7.87
C LEU A 63 -1.93 3.99 -9.19
N ASP A 64 -1.33 4.97 -9.86
CA ASP A 64 -1.79 5.53 -11.14
C ASP A 64 -1.67 4.54 -12.31
N LYS A 65 -0.74 3.58 -12.24
CA LYS A 65 -0.56 2.52 -13.25
C LYS A 65 -1.49 1.31 -13.02
N ARG A 66 -2.20 1.25 -11.90
CA ARG A 66 -3.10 0.14 -11.58
C ARG A 66 -4.46 0.33 -12.24
N SER A 67 -5.08 -0.79 -12.61
CA SER A 67 -6.45 -0.80 -13.13
C SER A 67 -7.47 -0.31 -12.08
N VAL A 68 -8.63 0.13 -12.54
CA VAL A 68 -9.73 0.56 -11.66
C VAL A 68 -10.16 -0.57 -10.73
N SER A 69 -10.23 -1.81 -11.23
CA SER A 69 -10.60 -2.99 -10.44
C SER A 69 -9.60 -3.27 -9.32
N GLU A 70 -8.30 -3.15 -9.58
CA GLU A 70 -7.27 -3.31 -8.54
C GLU A 70 -7.36 -2.20 -7.49
N ARG A 71 -7.59 -0.95 -7.91
CA ARG A 71 -7.78 0.17 -6.98
C ARG A 71 -9.01 -0.04 -6.10
N LEU A 72 -10.13 -0.51 -6.67
CA LEU A 72 -11.33 -0.85 -5.92
C LEU A 72 -11.10 -1.96 -4.90
N SER A 73 -10.41 -3.03 -5.29
CA SER A 73 -10.06 -4.13 -4.39
C SER A 73 -9.19 -3.64 -3.23
N MET A 74 -8.25 -2.71 -3.49
CA MET A 74 -7.43 -2.11 -2.44
C MET A 74 -8.26 -1.23 -1.50
N ILE A 75 -9.14 -0.38 -2.04
CA ILE A 75 -10.04 0.47 -1.25
C ILE A 75 -10.93 -0.40 -0.37
N HIS A 76 -11.53 -1.44 -0.94
CA HIS A 76 -12.35 -2.41 -0.21
C HIS A 76 -11.58 -3.05 0.96
N ASN A 77 -10.37 -3.56 0.69
CA ASN A 77 -9.54 -4.21 1.71
C ASN A 77 -9.12 -3.25 2.83
N PHE A 78 -8.82 -1.99 2.50
CA PHE A 78 -8.51 -0.99 3.54
C PHE A 78 -9.72 -0.68 4.40
N TYR A 79 -10.91 -0.47 3.81
CA TYR A 79 -12.12 -0.26 4.60
C TYR A 79 -12.51 -1.50 5.40
N LEU A 80 -12.30 -2.71 4.88
CA LEU A 80 -12.56 -3.95 5.62
C LEU A 80 -11.67 -4.05 6.87
N ASN A 81 -10.39 -3.66 6.76
CA ASN A 81 -9.50 -3.64 7.92
C ASN A 81 -9.98 -2.61 8.95
N GLU A 82 -10.38 -1.41 8.52
CA GLU A 82 -10.92 -0.39 9.42
C GLU A 82 -12.24 -0.84 10.07
N ALA A 83 -13.14 -1.50 9.34
CA ALA A 83 -14.39 -2.05 9.88
C ALA A 83 -14.12 -3.07 11.01
N LYS A 84 -13.09 -3.92 10.83
CA LYS A 84 -12.65 -4.88 11.85
C LYS A 84 -12.08 -4.19 13.09
N GLU A 85 -11.21 -3.19 12.88
CA GLU A 85 -10.59 -2.43 13.98
C GLU A 85 -11.65 -1.64 14.79
N ILE A 86 -12.60 -1.03 14.10
CA ILE A 86 -13.69 -0.27 14.72
C ILE A 86 -14.74 -1.19 15.37
N GLY A 87 -14.86 -2.43 14.86
CA GLY A 87 -15.88 -3.40 15.30
C GLY A 87 -17.29 -3.09 14.77
N ARG A 88 -17.43 -2.36 13.66
CA ARG A 88 -18.72 -1.95 13.07
C ARG A 88 -18.71 -2.12 11.54
N ASP A 89 -19.91 -2.31 11.00
CA ASP A 89 -20.11 -2.31 9.56
C ASP A 89 -19.99 -0.89 8.98
N LEU A 90 -19.50 -0.78 7.74
CA LEU A 90 -19.33 0.50 7.06
C LEU A 90 -20.18 0.56 5.78
N ILE A 91 -20.74 1.73 5.51
CA ILE A 91 -21.37 2.08 4.23
C ILE A 91 -20.61 3.27 3.66
N ILE A 92 -19.94 3.05 2.53
CA ILE A 92 -19.13 4.07 1.87
C ILE A 92 -19.93 4.63 0.71
N SER A 93 -20.16 5.93 0.72
CA SER A 93 -20.91 6.58 -0.37
C SER A 93 -20.15 6.51 -1.68
N ARG A 94 -20.91 6.36 -2.79
CA ARG A 94 -20.37 6.34 -4.17
C ARG A 94 -19.41 7.50 -4.45
N ASN A 95 -19.70 8.69 -3.95
CA ASN A 95 -18.86 9.86 -4.19
C ASN A 95 -17.49 9.73 -3.52
N VAL A 96 -17.41 9.10 -2.35
CA VAL A 96 -16.13 8.79 -1.68
C VAL A 96 -15.33 7.79 -2.51
N ILE A 97 -15.97 6.71 -2.98
CA ILE A 97 -15.31 5.69 -3.80
C ILE A 97 -14.72 6.32 -5.07
N ASN A 98 -15.52 7.13 -5.80
CA ASN A 98 -15.07 7.80 -7.01
C ASN A 98 -13.89 8.77 -6.74
N SER A 99 -13.93 9.48 -5.60
CA SER A 99 -12.84 10.35 -5.19
C SER A 99 -11.56 9.57 -4.93
N LEU A 100 -11.65 8.43 -4.23
CA LEU A 100 -10.50 7.57 -3.91
C LEU A 100 -9.90 6.92 -5.16
N ILE A 101 -10.73 6.46 -6.11
CA ILE A 101 -10.27 5.89 -7.38
C ILE A 101 -9.52 6.95 -8.21
N SER A 102 -9.95 8.21 -8.12
CA SER A 102 -9.36 9.32 -8.89
C SER A 102 -8.07 9.87 -8.28
N ILE A 103 -7.61 9.35 -7.15
CA ILE A 103 -6.35 9.77 -6.54
C ILE A 103 -5.18 9.39 -7.43
N ASN A 104 -4.44 10.40 -7.88
CA ASN A 104 -3.21 10.27 -8.64
C ASN A 104 -2.11 11.09 -7.95
N GLY A 105 -0.85 10.70 -8.13
CA GLY A 105 0.32 11.49 -7.72
C GLY A 105 1.14 10.90 -6.58
N SER A 106 2.03 11.74 -6.05
CA SER A 106 2.97 11.39 -4.98
C SER A 106 2.24 10.97 -3.70
N GLY A 107 2.68 9.90 -3.07
CA GLY A 107 2.08 9.35 -1.85
C GLY A 107 1.48 7.97 -2.05
N ASN A 108 1.19 7.60 -3.30
CA ASN A 108 0.88 6.23 -3.72
C ASN A 108 -0.14 5.52 -2.78
N ILE A 109 0.07 4.24 -2.49
CA ILE A 109 -0.79 3.40 -1.65
C ILE A 109 -0.86 3.91 -0.21
N GLY A 110 0.25 4.44 0.34
CA GLY A 110 0.29 4.99 1.68
C GLY A 110 -0.65 6.18 1.86
N LEU A 111 -0.70 7.08 0.88
CA LEU A 111 -1.64 8.21 0.88
C LEU A 111 -3.10 7.73 0.86
N LEU A 112 -3.43 6.78 -0.03
CA LEU A 112 -4.77 6.19 -0.11
C LEU A 112 -5.20 5.60 1.23
N LYS A 113 -4.32 4.80 1.86
CA LYS A 113 -4.58 4.21 3.18
C LYS A 113 -4.83 5.28 4.24
N ASN A 114 -4.00 6.31 4.31
CA ASN A 114 -4.13 7.39 5.31
C ASN A 114 -5.44 8.18 5.14
N ILE A 115 -5.88 8.41 3.90
CA ILE A 115 -7.17 9.06 3.62
C ILE A 115 -8.32 8.20 4.13
N ILE A 116 -8.28 6.89 3.89
CA ILE A 116 -9.31 5.95 4.34
C ILE A 116 -9.37 5.92 5.87
N ILE A 117 -8.24 5.74 6.56
CA ILE A 117 -8.17 5.77 8.03
C ILE A 117 -8.76 7.08 8.58
N SER A 118 -8.35 8.21 8.01
CA SER A 118 -8.85 9.52 8.45
C SER A 118 -10.35 9.69 8.21
N SER A 119 -10.87 9.18 7.08
CA SER A 119 -12.31 9.24 6.79
C SER A 119 -13.12 8.39 7.77
N CYS A 120 -12.63 7.19 8.11
CA CYS A 120 -13.25 6.33 9.10
C CYS A 120 -13.27 6.99 10.50
N ALA A 121 -12.16 7.56 10.94
CA ALA A 121 -12.06 8.25 12.20
C ALA A 121 -13.01 9.46 12.29
N ASN A 122 -13.13 10.26 11.22
CA ASN A 122 -14.05 11.38 11.15
C ASN A 122 -15.52 10.93 11.19
N ALA A 123 -15.86 9.89 10.42
CA ALA A 123 -17.22 9.35 10.39
C ALA A 123 -17.59 8.69 11.73
N TYR A 124 -16.68 7.94 12.35
CA TYR A 124 -16.88 7.33 13.67
C TYR A 124 -17.20 8.36 14.74
N ARG A 125 -16.44 9.45 14.80
CA ARG A 125 -16.67 10.54 15.77
C ARG A 125 -18.05 11.15 15.66
N ASN A 126 -18.64 11.17 14.46
CA ASN A 126 -19.96 11.73 14.19
C ASN A 126 -21.11 10.71 14.37
N ASN A 127 -20.79 9.41 14.56
CA ASN A 127 -21.77 8.31 14.60
C ASN A 127 -21.48 7.33 15.75
N LEU A 128 -21.20 7.85 16.95
CA LEU A 128 -20.76 7.04 18.12
C LEU A 128 -21.77 5.97 18.55
N GLU A 129 -23.07 6.23 18.40
CA GLU A 129 -24.16 5.33 18.85
C GLU A 129 -24.69 4.40 17.74
N SER A 130 -24.25 4.59 16.49
CA SER A 130 -24.77 3.82 15.36
C SER A 130 -24.04 2.46 15.21
N GLU A 131 -24.78 1.39 14.96
CA GLU A 131 -24.19 0.08 14.65
C GLU A 131 -23.50 0.05 13.27
N VAL A 132 -23.93 0.91 12.37
CA VAL A 132 -23.39 1.06 11.02
C VAL A 132 -22.87 2.48 10.84
N ILE A 133 -21.67 2.63 10.34
CA ILE A 133 -21.02 3.92 10.10
C ILE A 133 -21.11 4.27 8.62
N GLU A 134 -21.77 5.40 8.33
CA GLU A 134 -21.81 5.94 6.96
C GLU A 134 -20.65 6.91 6.71
N ILE A 135 -19.87 6.65 5.67
CA ILE A 135 -18.74 7.47 5.25
C ILE A 135 -19.13 8.27 4.02
N ASN A 136 -19.13 9.58 4.17
CA ASN A 136 -19.52 10.55 3.17
C ASN A 136 -18.36 11.49 2.81
N ILE A 137 -18.51 12.28 1.74
CA ILE A 137 -17.48 13.26 1.28
C ILE A 137 -17.07 14.22 2.39
N LYS A 138 -17.98 14.59 3.28
CA LYS A 138 -17.68 15.47 4.41
C LYS A 138 -16.63 14.89 5.37
N ASP A 139 -16.49 13.55 5.41
CA ASP A 139 -15.60 12.82 6.31
C ASP A 139 -14.19 12.68 5.74
N LEU A 140 -13.99 12.92 4.42
CA LEU A 140 -12.66 12.97 3.82
C LEU A 140 -11.84 14.15 4.37
N PRO A 141 -10.49 14.02 4.41
CA PRO A 141 -9.60 15.13 4.72
C PRO A 141 -9.84 16.33 3.79
N ARG A 142 -9.71 17.56 4.34
CA ARG A 142 -10.05 18.82 3.63
C ARG A 142 -9.37 18.96 2.27
N GLU A 143 -8.14 18.48 2.15
CA GLU A 143 -7.33 18.54 0.93
C GLU A 143 -7.93 17.74 -0.24
N PHE A 144 -8.78 16.76 0.06
CA PHE A 144 -9.41 15.88 -0.93
C PHE A 144 -10.86 16.24 -1.25
N LYS A 145 -11.52 17.05 -0.40
CA LYS A 145 -12.90 17.51 -0.63
C LYS A 145 -13.05 18.35 -1.90
N ASN A 146 -12.03 19.11 -2.26
CA ASN A 146 -12.04 20.03 -3.39
C ASN A 146 -11.45 19.44 -4.70
N LYS A 147 -10.83 18.27 -4.65
CA LYS A 147 -10.25 17.61 -5.83
C LYS A 147 -11.26 16.76 -6.60
N THR A 148 -12.50 16.74 -6.19
CA THR A 148 -13.59 16.00 -6.80
C THR A 148 -14.10 16.67 -8.09
N ASN A 149 -13.22 17.04 -9.01
CA ASN A 149 -13.62 17.29 -10.39
C ASN A 149 -13.89 15.93 -11.05
N ILE A 150 -15.06 15.38 -10.72
CA ILE A 150 -15.55 14.07 -11.21
C ILE A 150 -15.93 14.24 -12.69
N LYS A 151 -14.92 14.37 -13.57
CA LYS A 151 -15.13 14.29 -15.02
C LYS A 151 -15.32 12.85 -15.52
N ASN A 152 -14.91 11.86 -14.74
CA ASN A 152 -15.13 10.45 -15.03
C ASN A 152 -16.02 9.85 -13.93
N ILE A 153 -17.33 9.88 -14.17
CA ILE A 153 -18.30 9.23 -13.29
C ILE A 153 -18.20 7.73 -13.58
N PHE A 154 -17.46 7.02 -12.76
CA PHE A 154 -17.64 5.60 -12.62
C PHE A 154 -18.99 5.41 -11.92
N CYS A 155 -19.94 4.75 -12.58
CA CYS A 155 -21.26 4.49 -12.01
C CYS A 155 -21.17 3.35 -11.01
N TYR A 156 -20.62 3.61 -9.85
CA TYR A 156 -20.66 2.67 -8.73
C TYR A 156 -21.76 3.07 -7.76
N GLU A 157 -22.40 2.08 -7.20
CA GLU A 157 -23.33 2.23 -6.08
C GLU A 157 -22.54 2.42 -4.77
N ASN A 158 -23.26 2.60 -3.67
CA ASN A 158 -22.63 2.62 -2.35
C ASN A 158 -21.99 1.25 -2.04
N MET A 159 -20.83 1.26 -1.40
CA MET A 159 -20.15 0.03 -1.01
C MET A 159 -20.49 -0.31 0.44
N LYS A 160 -21.03 -1.51 0.67
CA LYS A 160 -21.25 -2.03 2.02
C LYS A 160 -20.11 -2.96 2.42
N ILE A 161 -19.52 -2.69 3.57
CA ILE A 161 -18.45 -3.49 4.19
C ILE A 161 -19.00 -4.13 5.46
N CYS A 162 -19.10 -5.45 5.48
CA CYS A 162 -19.48 -6.22 6.66
C CYS A 162 -18.21 -6.73 7.36
N ARG A 163 -18.06 -6.41 8.63
CA ARG A 163 -16.88 -6.76 9.46
C ARG A 163 -16.64 -8.27 9.59
N GLU A 164 -17.70 -9.08 9.48
CA GLU A 164 -17.65 -10.54 9.69
C GLU A 164 -17.33 -11.34 8.42
N LYS A 165 -17.46 -10.75 7.23
CA LYS A 165 -17.19 -11.44 5.96
C LYS A 165 -15.72 -11.33 5.59
N ALA A 166 -14.88 -12.23 6.12
CA ALA A 166 -13.44 -12.23 5.90
C ALA A 166 -12.97 -13.13 4.74
N GLU A 167 -13.83 -13.95 4.11
CA GLU A 167 -13.38 -15.05 3.23
C GLU A 167 -13.94 -15.07 1.81
N GLU A 168 -14.90 -14.24 1.45
CA GLU A 168 -15.35 -14.15 0.07
C GLU A 168 -15.01 -12.78 -0.53
N ASN A 169 -14.17 -12.79 -1.57
CA ASN A 169 -13.75 -11.65 -2.39
C ASN A 169 -14.90 -11.03 -3.21
N SER A 170 -16.10 -10.92 -2.68
CA SER A 170 -17.24 -10.31 -3.35
C SER A 170 -17.50 -8.91 -2.79
N VAL A 171 -17.04 -7.90 -3.55
CA VAL A 171 -17.48 -6.53 -3.37
C VAL A 171 -18.98 -6.48 -3.65
N GLN A 172 -19.82 -6.33 -2.62
CA GLN A 172 -21.24 -6.11 -2.79
C GLN A 172 -21.51 -4.61 -3.01
N TYR A 173 -22.02 -4.28 -4.18
CA TYR A 173 -22.56 -2.95 -4.50
C TYR A 173 -24.05 -2.93 -4.16
N LEU A 174 -24.51 -1.86 -3.54
CA LEU A 174 -25.92 -1.57 -3.27
C LEU A 174 -26.45 -0.59 -4.31
#